data_a5fab5650b775fbe492c003708a89d08
#
_entry.id   a5fab5650b775fbe492c003708a89d08
#
_cell.length_a   1.000
_cell.length_b   1.000
_cell.length_c   1.000
_cell.angle_alpha   90.00
_cell.angle_beta   90.00
_cell.angle_gamma   90.00
#
_symmetry.space_group_name_H-M   'P 1'
#
loop_
_entity.id
_entity.type
_entity.pdbx_description
1 polymer ?
#
loop_
_entity_poly.entity_id
_entity_poly.type
_entity_poly.pdbx_seq_one_letter_code
_entity_poly.pdbx_strand_id
1 'polypeptide(L)' 'MEKQSELYFTTGEFAKILGVKKHTLFHYDEIGLFSPAVKDEENNYRYYFVWQMDTFEVIRALQ' A
#
# COMPACT_ATOMS: atom_id res chain seq x y z
N MET A 1 6.90 -15.90 -15.67
CA MET A 1 6.50 -15.72 -15.27
C MET A 1 6.38 -14.80 -14.74
N GLU A 2 6.00 -14.41 -14.61
CA GLU A 2 5.70 -13.61 -14.20
C GLU A 2 5.86 -13.22 -13.02
N LYS A 3 6.27 -12.63 -12.51
CA LYS A 3 6.62 -12.29 -11.33
C LYS A 3 6.37 -10.91 -11.03
N GLN A 4 5.25 -10.39 -11.48
CA GLN A 4 4.83 -9.10 -11.19
C GLN A 4 4.60 -8.89 -9.76
N SER A 5 4.22 -9.94 -9.08
CA SER A 5 3.91 -9.85 -7.67
C SER A 5 5.11 -9.47 -6.83
N GLU A 6 6.29 -9.48 -7.42
CA GLU A 6 7.45 -9.04 -6.68
C GLU A 6 7.53 -7.53 -6.60
N LEU A 7 6.84 -6.82 -7.50
CA LEU A 7 6.88 -5.37 -7.52
C LEU A 7 5.62 -4.77 -6.94
N TYR A 8 4.53 -5.50 -6.95
CA TYR A 8 3.24 -5.02 -6.47
C TYR A 8 2.80 -5.86 -5.29
N PHE A 9 2.09 -5.21 -4.39
CA PHE A 9 1.50 -5.90 -3.25
C PHE A 9 0.06 -5.46 -3.13
N THR A 10 -0.83 -6.38 -2.78
CA THR A 10 -2.18 -5.99 -2.41
C THR A 10 -2.12 -5.26 -1.09
N THR A 11 -3.23 -4.62 -0.71
CA THR A 11 -3.27 -3.91 0.56
C THR A 11 -2.94 -4.83 1.72
N GLY A 12 -3.49 -6.03 1.71
CA GLY A 12 -3.24 -6.97 2.80
C GLY A 12 -1.79 -7.38 2.88
N GLU A 13 -1.18 -7.65 1.73
CA GLU A 13 0.22 -8.04 1.70
C GLU A 13 1.12 -6.91 2.17
N PHE A 14 0.83 -5.70 1.70
CA PHE A 14 1.63 -4.55 2.05
C PHE A 14 1.53 -4.25 3.53
N ALA A 15 0.32 -4.33 4.07
CA ALA A 15 0.10 -4.10 5.50
C ALA A 15 0.89 -5.11 6.33
N LYS A 16 0.90 -6.35 5.88
CA LYS A 16 1.60 -7.38 6.60
C LYS A 16 3.10 -7.13 6.62
N ILE A 17 3.64 -6.73 5.47
CA ILE A 17 5.07 -6.43 5.37
C ILE A 17 5.42 -5.26 6.26
N LEU A 18 4.58 -4.24 6.31
CA LEU A 18 4.84 -3.05 7.10
C LEU A 18 4.55 -3.26 8.59
N GLY A 19 3.87 -4.34 8.93
CA GLY A 19 3.52 -4.59 10.32
C GLY A 19 2.37 -3.73 10.83
N VAL A 20 1.47 -3.34 9.95
CA VAL A 20 0.31 -2.54 10.33
C VAL A 20 -0.95 -3.26 9.86
N LYS A 21 -2.11 -2.75 10.25
CA LYS A 21 -3.38 -3.32 9.84
C LYS A 21 -3.80 -2.76 8.50
N LYS A 22 -4.56 -3.55 7.74
CA LYS A 22 -5.11 -3.07 6.48
C LYS A 22 -5.91 -1.79 6.70
N HIS A 23 -6.62 -1.72 7.80
CA HIS A 23 -7.44 -0.56 8.12
C HIS A 23 -6.59 0.71 8.15
N THR A 24 -5.36 0.62 8.62
CA THR A 24 -4.46 1.75 8.66
C THR A 24 -4.20 2.28 7.25
N LEU A 25 -3.96 1.37 6.30
CA LEU A 25 -3.69 1.79 4.94
C LEU A 25 -4.93 2.38 4.29
N PHE A 26 -6.10 1.80 4.55
CA PHE A 26 -7.34 2.35 4.02
C PHE A 26 -7.59 3.75 4.55
N HIS A 27 -7.31 3.96 5.84
CA HIS A 27 -7.51 5.26 6.45
C HIS A 27 -6.58 6.31 5.84
N TYR A 28 -5.31 5.94 5.64
CA TYR A 28 -4.36 6.87 5.04
C TYR A 28 -4.75 7.25 3.63
N ASP A 29 -5.30 6.30 2.88
CA ASP A 29 -5.77 6.59 1.53
C ASP A 29 -6.97 7.53 1.58
N GLU A 30 -7.86 7.28 2.53
CA GLU A 30 -9.09 8.06 2.66
C GLU A 30 -8.79 9.52 2.94
N ILE A 31 -7.80 9.80 3.77
CA ILE A 31 -7.46 11.18 4.11
C ILE A 31 -6.41 11.77 3.19
N GLY A 32 -6.01 11.03 2.16
CA GLY A 32 -5.07 11.54 1.18
C GLY A 32 -3.63 11.60 1.64
N LEU A 33 -3.30 10.88 2.70
CA LEU A 33 -1.94 10.92 3.24
C LEU A 33 -1.03 9.94 2.53
N PHE A 34 -1.52 8.76 2.20
CA PHE A 34 -0.71 7.73 1.57
C PHE A 34 -1.64 6.81 0.80
N SER A 35 -1.52 6.80 -0.51
CA SER A 35 -2.43 6.07 -1.38
C SER A 35 -1.72 5.02 -2.18
N PRO A 36 -2.43 3.96 -2.59
CA PRO A 36 -1.82 2.95 -3.44
C PRO A 36 -1.46 3.52 -4.80
N ALA A 37 -0.45 2.94 -5.42
CA ALA A 37 -0.02 3.39 -6.72
C ALA A 37 -1.06 3.09 -7.79
N VAL A 38 -1.80 2.00 -7.62
CA VAL A 38 -2.81 1.59 -8.59
C VAL A 38 -4.10 1.24 -7.87
N LYS A 39 -5.21 1.74 -8.39
CA LYS A 39 -6.53 1.33 -7.95
C LYS A 39 -7.25 0.78 -9.16
N ASP A 40 -7.67 -0.47 -9.08
CA ASP A 40 -8.40 -1.10 -10.17
C ASP A 40 -9.88 -0.84 -9.96
N GLU A 41 -10.46 -0.02 -10.81
CA GLU A 41 -11.84 0.39 -10.61
C GLU A 41 -12.83 -0.71 -10.87
N GLU A 42 -12.44 -1.72 -11.63
CA GLU A 42 -13.36 -2.79 -11.94
C GLU A 42 -13.60 -3.71 -10.77
N ASN A 43 -12.57 -3.96 -9.96
CA ASN A 43 -12.73 -4.89 -8.86
C ASN A 43 -12.37 -4.26 -7.51
N ASN A 44 -12.08 -2.96 -7.51
CA ASN A 44 -11.77 -2.25 -6.26
C ASN A 44 -10.51 -2.73 -5.59
N TYR A 45 -9.65 -3.42 -6.31
CA TYR A 45 -8.39 -3.85 -5.72
C TYR A 45 -7.42 -2.69 -5.73
N ARG A 46 -6.57 -2.65 -4.71
CA ARG A 46 -5.55 -1.64 -4.58
C ARG A 46 -4.21 -2.32 -4.54
N TYR A 47 -3.24 -1.73 -5.25
CA TYR A 47 -1.91 -2.32 -5.31
C TYR A 47 -0.88 -1.27 -4.96
N TYR A 48 0.07 -1.67 -4.12
CA TYR A 48 1.17 -0.80 -3.71
C TYR A 48 2.45 -1.30 -4.36
N PHE A 49 3.30 -0.36 -4.76
CA PHE A 49 4.60 -0.74 -5.30
C PHE A 49 5.58 -0.91 -4.14
N VAL A 50 6.61 -1.71 -4.39
CA VAL A 50 7.60 -1.98 -3.35
C VAL A 50 8.28 -0.70 -2.88
N TRP A 51 8.50 0.26 -3.79
CA TRP A 51 9.17 1.50 -3.38
C TRP A 51 8.31 2.35 -2.45
N GLN A 52 7.05 2.08 -2.37
CA GLN A 52 6.18 2.85 -1.48
C GLN A 52 6.44 2.54 -0.01
N MET A 53 7.19 1.48 0.27
CA MET A 53 7.56 1.20 1.65
C MET A 53 8.39 2.33 2.23
N ASP A 54 9.32 2.88 1.46
CA ASP A 54 10.14 3.98 1.93
C ASP A 54 9.29 5.19 2.24
N THR A 55 8.34 5.49 1.36
CA THR A 55 7.45 6.62 1.56
C THR A 55 6.63 6.44 2.84
N PHE A 56 6.12 5.23 3.05
CA PHE A 56 5.32 4.97 4.23
C PHE A 56 6.14 5.15 5.51
N GLU A 57 7.39 4.69 5.49
CA GLU A 57 8.23 4.81 6.68
C GLU A 57 8.54 6.27 7.00
N VAL A 58 8.72 7.09 5.98
CA VAL A 58 8.93 8.51 6.21
C VAL A 58 7.69 9.14 6.84
N ILE A 59 6.52 8.82 6.32
CA ILE A 59 5.28 9.35 6.86
C ILE A 59 5.11 8.93 8.31
N ARG A 60 5.36 7.65 8.58
CA ARG A 60 5.18 7.13 9.92
C ARG A 60 6.14 7.79 10.91
N ALA A 61 7.34 8.08 10.47
CA ALA A 61 8.34 8.69 11.34
C ALA A 61 7.98 10.12 11.69
N LEU A 62 7.17 10.78 10.86
CA LEU A 62 6.80 12.16 11.10
C LEU A 62 5.58 12.30 11.98
N GLN A 63 4.93 11.21 12.32
CA GLN A 63 3.70 11.27 13.12
C GLN A 63 3.94 11.01 14.61
#